data_4bc1a33dd3f79aa07e07af1362824602
#
_entry.id   4bc1a33dd3f79aa07e07af1362824602
#
_cell.length_a   1.000
_cell.length_b   1.000
_cell.length_c   1.000
_cell.angle_alpha   90.00
_cell.angle_beta   90.00
_cell.angle_gamma   90.00
#
_symmetry.space_group_name_H-M   'P 1'
#
loop_
_entity.id
_entity.type
_entity.pdbx_description
1 polymer ?
#
loop_
_entity_poly.entity_id
_entity_poly.type
_entity_poly.pdbx_seq_one_letter_code
_entity_poly.pdbx_strand_id
1 'polypeptide(L)'
;SSDRQVIVTTIQKMQILISKRLQEGTTEYNKIKNLKIAFVVDECHRAVTPKTKRELEKFFGRSLWYGFTGTPRFAENPYPQMGDLARTTEELYGKRLHKYTIQNAIHDNAVLGFQVEHNGAKNLEDETNASVYDNETHMLKVLDIILNKSFYKLGFQNGKGKTYEGLLTTSSIQLAQKY
;
A
#
# COMPACT_ATOMS: atom_id res chain seq x y z
N SER A 1 35.69 -14.33 9.12
CA SER A 1 34.77 -14.10 7.99
C SER A 1 33.65 -13.24 8.50
N SER A 2 33.36 -12.14 7.85
CA SER A 2 32.22 -11.30 8.21
C SER A 2 30.94 -11.97 7.69
N ASP A 3 30.21 -12.63 8.55
CA ASP A 3 28.95 -13.31 8.23
C ASP A 3 27.80 -12.31 8.04
N ARG A 4 28.00 -11.31 7.20
CA ARG A 4 26.92 -10.42 6.78
C ARG A 4 26.12 -11.12 5.70
N GLN A 5 24.87 -11.43 6.00
CA GLN A 5 23.97 -12.06 5.06
C GLN A 5 22.77 -11.15 4.80
N VAL A 6 22.29 -11.14 3.56
CA VAL A 6 21.02 -10.55 3.18
C VAL A 6 19.99 -11.66 3.08
N ILE A 7 18.91 -11.53 3.82
CA ILE A 7 17.80 -12.50 3.82
C ILE A 7 16.56 -11.77 3.33
N VAL A 8 15.94 -12.27 2.26
CA VAL A 8 14.66 -11.81 1.77
C VAL A 8 13.56 -12.71 2.30
N THR A 9 12.60 -12.15 3.02
CA THR A 9 11.52 -12.91 3.66
C THR A 9 10.26 -12.07 3.77
N THR A 10 9.15 -12.69 4.16
CA THR A 10 7.92 -11.98 4.53
C THR A 10 7.81 -11.87 6.05
N ILE A 11 7.06 -10.87 6.51
CA ILE A 11 6.82 -10.67 7.93
C ILE A 11 6.12 -11.87 8.57
N GLN A 12 5.21 -12.52 7.83
CA GLN A 12 4.49 -13.70 8.28
C GLN A 12 5.43 -14.90 8.52
N LYS A 13 6.37 -15.12 7.59
CA LYS A 13 7.38 -16.19 7.77
C LYS A 13 8.25 -15.95 8.98
N MET A 14 8.62 -14.69 9.24
CA MET A 14 9.40 -14.30 10.41
C MET A 14 8.62 -14.51 11.71
N GLN A 15 7.35 -14.12 11.75
CA GLN A 15 6.46 -14.38 12.89
C GLN A 15 6.30 -15.88 13.17
N ILE A 16 6.14 -16.70 12.12
CA ILE A 16 6.07 -18.16 12.26
C ILE A 16 7.38 -18.73 12.80
N LEU A 17 8.53 -18.24 12.31
CA LEU A 17 9.83 -18.67 12.83
C LEU A 17 9.92 -18.42 14.33
N ILE A 18 9.63 -17.19 14.77
CA ILE A 18 9.75 -16.79 16.18
C ILE A 18 8.76 -17.53 17.05
N SER A 19 7.48 -17.63 16.64
CA SER A 19 6.40 -18.16 17.49
C SER A 19 6.28 -19.68 17.48
N LYS A 20 6.71 -20.36 16.39
CA LYS A 20 6.46 -21.80 16.21
C LYS A 20 7.70 -22.64 16.02
N ARG A 21 8.83 -22.05 15.61
CA ARG A 21 10.03 -22.80 15.25
C ARG A 21 11.14 -22.64 16.28
N LEU A 22 11.23 -21.48 16.91
CA LEU A 22 12.24 -21.21 17.93
C LEU A 22 11.69 -21.57 19.31
N GLN A 23 12.39 -22.44 20.01
CA GLN A 23 12.06 -22.80 21.38
C GLN A 23 12.86 -21.93 22.34
N GLU A 24 12.20 -21.23 23.23
CA GLU A 24 12.81 -20.36 24.23
C GLU A 24 13.83 -21.13 25.09
N GLY A 25 14.95 -20.47 25.38
CA GLY A 25 16.04 -21.07 26.18
C GLY A 25 17.03 -21.91 25.39
N THR A 26 16.74 -22.25 24.11
CA THR A 26 17.70 -22.98 23.28
C THR A 26 18.86 -22.09 22.81
N THR A 27 19.99 -22.72 22.48
CA THR A 27 21.15 -22.01 21.91
C THR A 27 20.78 -21.29 20.61
N GLU A 28 19.96 -21.91 19.77
CA GLU A 28 19.49 -21.32 18.50
C GLU A 28 18.62 -20.10 18.74
N TYR A 29 17.66 -20.18 19.67
CA TYR A 29 16.81 -19.06 20.07
C TYR A 29 17.66 -17.86 20.53
N ASN A 30 18.61 -18.09 21.44
CA ASN A 30 19.47 -17.05 21.96
C ASN A 30 20.38 -16.45 20.89
N LYS A 31 20.91 -17.27 19.98
CA LYS A 31 21.73 -16.83 18.85
C LYS A 31 20.94 -15.89 17.95
N ILE A 32 19.72 -16.27 17.56
CA ILE A 32 18.86 -15.48 16.68
C ILE A 32 18.40 -14.20 17.37
N LYS A 33 17.95 -14.27 18.62
CA LYS A 33 17.50 -13.13 19.41
C LYS A 33 18.58 -12.03 19.55
N ASN A 34 19.84 -12.43 19.64
CA ASN A 34 20.97 -11.52 19.83
C ASN A 34 21.59 -11.00 18.53
N LEU A 35 21.02 -11.32 17.36
CA LEU A 35 21.51 -10.79 16.10
C LEU A 35 21.36 -9.27 16.04
N LYS A 36 22.36 -8.61 15.45
CA LYS A 36 22.26 -7.23 15.02
C LYS A 36 21.61 -7.21 13.62
N ILE A 37 20.37 -6.78 13.53
CA ILE A 37 19.60 -6.83 12.30
C ILE A 37 19.23 -5.43 11.85
N ALA A 38 19.34 -5.17 10.55
CA ALA A 38 18.70 -4.04 9.88
C ALA A 38 17.53 -4.55 9.04
N PHE A 39 16.32 -4.16 9.42
CA PHE A 39 15.12 -4.44 8.65
C PHE A 39 14.95 -3.36 7.59
N VAL A 40 14.89 -3.78 6.33
CA VAL A 40 14.52 -2.94 5.19
C VAL A 40 13.14 -3.40 4.74
N VAL A 41 12.13 -2.56 4.96
CA VAL A 41 10.72 -2.90 4.78
C VAL A 41 10.16 -2.14 3.60
N ASP A 42 9.84 -2.86 2.53
CA ASP A 42 9.12 -2.30 1.40
C ASP A 42 7.61 -2.23 1.69
N GLU A 43 6.91 -1.26 1.10
CA GLU A 43 5.50 -0.97 1.36
C GLU A 43 5.18 -0.90 2.87
N CYS A 44 6.04 -0.23 3.61
CA CYS A 44 6.07 -0.28 5.07
C CYS A 44 4.77 0.22 5.73
N HIS A 45 3.95 1.03 5.02
CA HIS A 45 2.65 1.50 5.50
C HIS A 45 1.62 0.37 5.69
N ARG A 46 1.83 -0.81 5.08
CA ARG A 46 0.95 -1.98 5.17
C ARG A 46 1.66 -3.29 5.49
N ALA A 47 2.94 -3.40 5.16
CA ALA A 47 3.69 -4.64 5.34
C ALA A 47 3.88 -5.01 6.81
N VAL A 48 4.05 -4.01 7.68
CA VAL A 48 4.28 -4.20 9.11
C VAL A 48 3.34 -3.32 9.91
N THR A 49 2.43 -3.93 10.65
CA THR A 49 1.57 -3.17 11.57
C THR A 49 2.37 -2.65 12.77
N PRO A 50 1.92 -1.55 13.43
CA PRO A 50 2.58 -1.04 14.63
C PRO A 50 2.73 -2.10 15.74
N LYS A 51 1.72 -2.96 15.90
CA LYS A 51 1.77 -4.09 16.85
C LYS A 51 2.87 -5.09 16.49
N THR A 52 2.90 -5.52 15.22
CA THR A 52 3.90 -6.49 14.75
C THR A 52 5.32 -5.94 14.87
N LYS A 53 5.53 -4.67 14.54
CA LYS A 53 6.86 -4.04 14.72
C LYS A 53 7.30 -4.06 16.17
N ARG A 54 6.43 -3.68 17.11
CA ARG A 54 6.70 -3.70 18.55
C ARG A 54 7.06 -5.11 19.05
N GLU A 55 6.36 -6.14 18.57
CA GLU A 55 6.64 -7.54 18.92
C GLU A 55 8.03 -7.97 18.42
N LEU A 56 8.37 -7.62 17.18
CA LEU A 56 9.68 -7.93 16.60
C LEU A 56 10.81 -7.16 17.28
N GLU A 57 10.61 -5.90 17.65
CA GLU A 57 11.59 -5.11 18.40
C GLU A 57 11.83 -5.66 19.80
N LYS A 58 10.80 -6.20 20.45
CA LYS A 58 10.97 -6.90 21.73
C LYS A 58 11.79 -8.18 21.58
N PHE A 59 11.62 -8.89 20.49
CA PHE A 59 12.38 -10.10 20.21
C PHE A 59 13.83 -9.76 19.80
N PHE A 60 13.99 -8.88 18.81
CA PHE A 60 15.29 -8.42 18.30
C PHE A 60 15.69 -7.10 18.96
N GLY A 61 16.17 -7.15 20.18
CA GLY A 61 16.50 -5.94 20.95
C GLY A 61 17.60 -5.05 20.34
N ARG A 62 18.27 -5.50 19.27
CA ARG A 62 19.34 -4.79 18.56
C ARG A 62 19.00 -4.61 17.08
N SER A 63 17.77 -4.20 16.79
CA SER A 63 17.29 -4.01 15.41
C SER A 63 17.23 -2.54 15.01
N LEU A 64 17.57 -2.29 13.74
CA LEU A 64 17.33 -1.02 13.04
C LEU A 64 16.22 -1.23 12.03
N TRP A 65 15.42 -0.18 11.77
CA TRP A 65 14.27 -0.27 10.90
C TRP A 65 14.30 0.85 9.87
N TYR A 66 14.24 0.47 8.59
CA TYR A 66 14.16 1.37 7.45
C TYR A 66 12.90 1.03 6.67
N GLY A 67 11.95 1.97 6.63
CA GLY A 67 10.69 1.81 5.89
C GLY A 67 10.71 2.56 4.57
N PHE A 68 10.32 1.87 3.49
CA PHE A 68 10.11 2.45 2.16
C PHE A 68 8.62 2.39 1.82
N THR A 69 8.06 3.49 1.32
CA THR A 69 6.65 3.54 0.92
C THR A 69 6.37 4.73 0.02
N GLY A 70 5.52 4.52 -0.98
CA GLY A 70 4.95 5.61 -1.77
C GLY A 70 3.76 6.29 -1.10
N THR A 71 3.15 5.68 -0.08
CA THR A 71 1.94 6.16 0.60
C THR A 71 2.07 6.14 2.12
N PRO A 72 2.90 7.03 2.69
CA PRO A 72 3.08 7.09 4.15
C PRO A 72 1.78 7.44 4.87
N ARG A 73 1.68 7.01 6.13
CA ARG A 73 0.61 7.40 7.04
C ARG A 73 0.97 8.68 7.75
N PHE A 74 0.10 9.68 7.60
CA PHE A 74 0.20 10.99 8.24
C PHE A 74 -0.88 11.16 9.31
N ALA A 75 -0.94 12.32 9.95
CA ALA A 75 -1.97 12.65 10.92
C ALA A 75 -3.38 12.68 10.31
N GLU A 76 -3.49 13.00 9.02
CA GLU A 76 -4.75 13.05 8.27
C GLU A 76 -5.29 11.66 7.88
N ASN A 77 -4.39 10.66 7.79
CA ASN A 77 -4.76 9.29 7.41
C ASN A 77 -4.05 8.24 8.28
N PRO A 78 -4.16 8.34 9.62
CA PRO A 78 -3.37 7.54 10.54
C PRO A 78 -3.78 6.07 10.55
N TYR A 79 -2.94 5.22 11.16
CA TYR A 79 -3.36 3.89 11.53
C TYR A 79 -4.53 3.94 12.54
N PRO A 80 -5.39 2.91 12.58
CA PRO A 80 -6.40 2.80 13.63
C PRO A 80 -5.78 2.89 15.01
N GLN A 81 -6.46 3.57 15.93
CA GLN A 81 -5.98 3.69 17.30
C GLN A 81 -6.04 2.33 18.00
N MET A 82 -4.92 1.90 18.56
CA MET A 82 -4.78 0.65 19.30
C MET A 82 -3.90 0.91 20.53
N GLY A 83 -4.50 1.43 21.61
CA GLY A 83 -3.77 1.82 22.81
C GLY A 83 -2.71 2.89 22.52
N ASP A 84 -1.49 2.63 22.92
CA ASP A 84 -0.31 3.50 22.80
C ASP A 84 0.55 3.21 21.54
N LEU A 85 0.02 2.45 20.58
CA LEU A 85 0.75 2.14 19.35
C LEU A 85 0.86 3.36 18.43
N ALA A 86 1.99 3.44 17.69
CA ALA A 86 2.24 4.45 16.68
C ALA A 86 1.11 4.54 15.67
N ARG A 87 0.73 5.74 15.26
CA ARG A 87 -0.37 5.99 14.34
C ARG A 87 0.09 6.55 13.00
N THR A 88 1.31 7.03 12.92
CA THR A 88 1.89 7.57 11.68
C THR A 88 3.15 6.81 11.30
N THR A 89 3.56 6.94 10.04
CA THR A 89 4.80 6.33 9.56
C THR A 89 6.01 6.92 10.28
N GLU A 90 5.98 8.22 10.61
CA GLU A 90 7.08 8.88 11.32
C GLU A 90 7.17 8.42 12.79
N GLU A 91 6.05 8.25 13.48
CA GLU A 91 6.05 7.65 14.82
C GLU A 91 6.56 6.21 14.81
N LEU A 92 6.31 5.48 13.73
CA LEU A 92 6.69 4.08 13.62
C LEU A 92 8.15 3.86 13.22
N TYR A 93 8.68 4.66 12.28
CA TYR A 93 10.01 4.48 11.69
C TYR A 93 10.98 5.61 12.03
N GLY A 94 10.52 6.69 12.68
CA GLY A 94 11.32 7.87 12.95
C GLY A 94 11.29 8.88 11.79
N LYS A 95 12.14 9.89 11.90
CA LYS A 95 12.22 11.01 10.94
C LYS A 95 12.45 10.50 9.51
N ARG A 96 11.68 11.06 8.57
CA ARG A 96 11.85 10.79 7.15
C ARG A 96 13.24 11.19 6.66
N LEU A 97 13.97 10.24 6.09
CA LEU A 97 15.34 10.44 5.60
C LEU A 97 15.37 10.95 4.17
N HIS A 98 14.42 10.54 3.32
CA HIS A 98 14.35 10.90 1.91
C HIS A 98 12.90 11.05 1.45
N LYS A 99 12.68 11.94 0.49
CA LYS A 99 11.40 12.17 -0.18
C LYS A 99 11.63 12.37 -1.67
N TYR A 100 10.99 11.51 -2.48
CA TYR A 100 10.92 11.66 -3.93
C TYR A 100 9.46 11.56 -4.34
N THR A 101 8.88 12.68 -4.79
CA THR A 101 7.46 12.78 -5.08
C THR A 101 7.19 12.53 -6.55
N ILE A 102 5.92 12.27 -6.90
CA ILE A 102 5.49 12.18 -8.30
C ILE A 102 5.83 13.46 -9.10
N GLN A 103 5.78 14.62 -8.46
CA GLN A 103 6.21 15.89 -9.10
C GLN A 103 7.70 15.88 -9.44
N ASN A 104 8.53 15.38 -8.52
CA ASN A 104 9.97 15.23 -8.80
C ASN A 104 10.19 14.24 -9.94
N ALA A 105 9.48 13.11 -9.91
CA ALA A 105 9.60 12.06 -10.93
C ALA A 105 9.18 12.54 -12.34
N ILE A 106 8.11 13.35 -12.42
CA ILE A 106 7.67 13.98 -13.68
C ILE A 106 8.71 15.00 -14.16
N HIS A 107 9.21 15.86 -13.27
CA HIS A 107 10.23 16.84 -13.57
C HIS A 107 11.52 16.18 -14.12
N ASP A 108 11.92 15.09 -13.51
CA ASP A 108 13.12 14.32 -13.89
C ASP A 108 12.89 13.39 -15.10
N ASN A 109 11.69 13.41 -15.70
CA ASN A 109 11.26 12.51 -16.77
C ASN A 109 11.37 11.01 -16.42
N ALA A 110 11.34 10.68 -15.14
CA ALA A 110 11.35 9.28 -14.66
C ALA A 110 9.99 8.61 -14.82
N VAL A 111 8.90 9.39 -14.87
CA VAL A 111 7.54 8.93 -15.14
C VAL A 111 6.84 9.90 -16.10
N LEU A 112 5.84 9.42 -16.82
CA LEU A 112 5.00 10.25 -17.68
C LEU A 112 4.09 11.14 -16.83
N GLY A 113 3.80 12.34 -17.32
CA GLY A 113 2.78 13.20 -16.75
C GLY A 113 1.38 12.59 -16.90
N PHE A 114 0.43 13.04 -16.08
CA PHE A 114 -0.96 12.60 -16.13
C PHE A 114 -1.91 13.78 -15.92
N GLN A 115 -3.13 13.61 -16.38
CA GLN A 115 -4.24 14.53 -16.14
C GLN A 115 -5.32 13.82 -15.33
N VAL A 116 -5.92 14.54 -14.39
CA VAL A 116 -7.03 14.04 -13.59
C VAL A 116 -8.32 14.70 -14.09
N GLU A 117 -9.29 13.88 -14.43
CA GLU A 117 -10.65 14.35 -14.76
C GLU A 117 -11.65 13.73 -13.80
N HIS A 118 -12.51 14.58 -13.26
CA HIS A 118 -13.60 14.16 -12.40
C HIS A 118 -14.90 14.16 -13.21
N ASN A 119 -15.46 12.97 -13.44
CA ASN A 119 -16.75 12.79 -14.06
C ASN A 119 -17.80 12.48 -12.99
N GLY A 120 -18.34 13.52 -12.35
CA GLY A 120 -19.42 13.38 -11.38
C GLY A 120 -20.79 13.29 -12.06
N ALA A 121 -21.73 12.57 -11.48
CA ALA A 121 -23.12 12.65 -11.85
C ALA A 121 -23.68 13.98 -11.32
N LYS A 122 -23.83 14.98 -12.19
CA LYS A 122 -24.51 16.23 -11.84
C LYS A 122 -25.96 15.92 -11.44
N ASN A 123 -26.33 15.80 -10.22
CA ASN A 123 -27.68 15.60 -9.64
C ASN A 123 -27.77 14.46 -8.60
N LEU A 124 -26.69 14.07 -7.98
CA LEU A 124 -26.77 13.21 -6.81
C LEU A 124 -26.43 14.07 -5.58
N GLU A 125 -27.46 14.58 -4.92
CA GLU A 125 -27.34 15.41 -3.72
C GLU A 125 -26.78 14.66 -2.50
N ASP A 126 -26.45 13.36 -2.65
CA ASP A 126 -25.87 12.51 -1.60
C ASP A 126 -24.72 11.63 -2.12
N GLU A 127 -23.62 12.25 -2.55
CA GLU A 127 -22.42 11.54 -3.01
C GLU A 127 -21.68 10.75 -1.89
N THR A 128 -22.18 10.76 -0.67
CA THR A 128 -21.57 10.07 0.48
C THR A 128 -22.10 8.65 0.71
N ASN A 129 -23.10 8.21 -0.01
CA ASN A 129 -23.69 6.90 0.15
C ASN A 129 -23.02 5.86 -0.75
N ALA A 130 -22.41 4.83 -0.15
CA ALA A 130 -21.82 3.67 -0.85
C ALA A 130 -22.83 3.00 -1.83
N SER A 131 -24.14 3.14 -1.59
CA SER A 131 -25.21 2.64 -2.45
C SER A 131 -25.28 3.30 -3.83
N VAL A 132 -24.72 4.50 -4.01
CA VAL A 132 -24.70 5.18 -5.31
C VAL A 132 -23.79 4.45 -6.30
N TYR A 133 -22.66 3.97 -5.83
CA TYR A 133 -21.68 3.27 -6.67
C TYR A 133 -22.10 1.84 -7.02
N ASP A 134 -23.03 1.26 -6.28
CA ASP A 134 -23.59 -0.08 -6.50
C ASP A 134 -24.90 -0.04 -7.32
N ASN A 135 -25.24 1.11 -7.88
CA ASN A 135 -26.43 1.30 -8.70
C ASN A 135 -26.13 0.97 -10.17
N GLU A 136 -26.93 0.10 -10.78
CA GLU A 136 -26.77 -0.31 -12.17
C GLU A 136 -26.78 0.89 -13.15
N THR A 137 -27.63 1.88 -12.93
CA THR A 137 -27.66 3.10 -13.75
C THR A 137 -26.34 3.88 -13.67
N HIS A 138 -25.71 3.93 -12.50
CA HIS A 138 -24.40 4.55 -12.33
C HIS A 138 -23.32 3.74 -13.07
N MET A 139 -23.30 2.43 -12.93
CA MET A 139 -22.36 1.54 -13.61
C MET A 139 -22.46 1.66 -15.12
N LEU A 140 -23.68 1.66 -15.68
CA LEU A 140 -23.92 1.84 -17.12
C LEU A 140 -23.42 3.21 -17.62
N LYS A 141 -23.59 4.29 -16.83
CA LYS A 141 -23.03 5.61 -17.18
C LYS A 141 -21.50 5.61 -17.18
N VAL A 142 -20.86 4.95 -16.21
CA VAL A 142 -19.40 4.81 -16.16
C VAL A 142 -18.90 4.05 -17.38
N LEU A 143 -19.54 2.94 -17.73
CA LEU A 143 -19.22 2.15 -18.93
C LEU A 143 -19.41 2.96 -20.21
N ASP A 144 -20.51 3.73 -20.33
CA ASP A 144 -20.73 4.61 -21.47
C ASP A 144 -19.63 5.66 -21.62
N ILE A 145 -19.19 6.25 -20.51
CA ILE A 145 -18.08 7.21 -20.52
C ILE A 145 -16.80 6.53 -21.02
N ILE A 146 -16.47 5.36 -20.48
CA ILE A 146 -15.28 4.62 -20.85
C ILE A 146 -15.32 4.20 -22.32
N LEU A 147 -16.40 3.58 -22.76
CA LEU A 147 -16.51 2.93 -24.07
C LEU A 147 -16.78 3.91 -25.21
N ASN A 148 -17.50 4.99 -24.95
CA ASN A 148 -18.00 5.89 -25.99
C ASN A 148 -17.50 7.33 -25.89
N LYS A 149 -17.31 7.86 -24.65
CA LYS A 149 -16.92 9.27 -24.47
C LYS A 149 -15.41 9.44 -24.24
N SER A 150 -14.72 8.40 -23.80
CA SER A 150 -13.26 8.41 -23.65
C SER A 150 -12.50 8.00 -24.91
N PHE A 151 -13.19 7.99 -26.03
CA PHE A 151 -12.63 7.63 -27.34
C PHE A 151 -11.30 8.35 -27.64
N TYR A 152 -11.20 9.64 -27.39
CA TYR A 152 -9.94 10.40 -27.61
C TYR A 152 -8.78 9.94 -26.74
N LYS A 153 -9.07 9.29 -25.61
CA LYS A 153 -8.06 8.83 -24.65
C LYS A 153 -7.71 7.38 -24.86
N LEU A 154 -8.72 6.55 -25.11
CA LEU A 154 -8.58 5.10 -25.21
C LEU A 154 -8.49 4.61 -26.67
N GLY A 155 -8.80 5.48 -27.65
CA GLY A 155 -8.69 5.15 -29.07
C GLY A 155 -9.78 4.21 -29.60
N PHE A 156 -10.89 4.00 -28.84
CA PHE A 156 -11.99 3.17 -29.31
C PHE A 156 -13.36 3.82 -29.05
N GLN A 157 -14.33 3.44 -29.87
CA GLN A 157 -15.72 3.87 -29.76
C GLN A 157 -16.63 2.64 -29.90
N ASN A 158 -17.71 2.57 -29.10
CA ASN A 158 -18.61 1.41 -29.05
C ASN A 158 -17.87 0.08 -28.81
N GLY A 159 -16.82 0.09 -27.99
CA GLY A 159 -15.99 -1.06 -27.70
C GLY A 159 -15.15 -1.57 -28.87
N LYS A 160 -14.98 -0.77 -29.94
CA LYS A 160 -14.22 -1.14 -31.15
C LYS A 160 -13.10 -0.15 -31.43
N GLY A 161 -12.02 -0.63 -32.01
CA GLY A 161 -10.89 0.17 -32.46
C GLY A 161 -9.55 -0.32 -31.88
N LYS A 162 -8.48 0.37 -32.27
CA LYS A 162 -7.16 0.21 -31.65
C LYS A 162 -7.14 1.01 -30.38
N THR A 163 -6.71 0.39 -29.28
CA THR A 163 -6.83 0.98 -27.95
C THR A 163 -5.50 1.09 -27.25
N TYR A 164 -5.39 2.10 -26.43
CA TYR A 164 -4.47 2.06 -25.29
C TYR A 164 -5.08 1.21 -24.19
N GLU A 165 -4.23 0.65 -23.33
CA GLU A 165 -4.69 -0.12 -22.17
C GLU A 165 -5.40 0.80 -21.16
N GLY A 166 -6.49 0.30 -20.57
CA GLY A 166 -7.25 0.96 -19.52
C GLY A 166 -7.35 0.08 -18.29
N LEU A 167 -7.32 0.69 -17.11
CA LEU A 167 -7.52 0.01 -15.84
C LEU A 167 -8.76 0.57 -15.14
N LEU A 168 -9.78 -0.26 -14.96
CA LEU A 168 -10.94 0.07 -14.13
C LEU A 168 -10.72 -0.47 -12.72
N THR A 169 -10.71 0.43 -11.74
CA THR A 169 -10.58 0.07 -10.33
C THR A 169 -11.90 0.26 -9.62
N THR A 170 -12.32 -0.74 -8.87
CA THR A 170 -13.55 -0.73 -8.07
C THR A 170 -13.24 -0.89 -6.57
N SER A 171 -14.20 -0.56 -5.71
CA SER A 171 -14.03 -0.63 -4.25
C SER A 171 -14.03 -2.07 -3.69
N SER A 172 -14.52 -3.04 -4.45
CA SER A 172 -14.59 -4.45 -4.03
C SER A 172 -14.57 -5.41 -5.22
N ILE A 173 -14.25 -6.68 -4.94
CA ILE A 173 -14.31 -7.77 -5.93
C ILE A 173 -15.73 -7.96 -6.44
N GLN A 174 -16.73 -7.90 -5.54
CA GLN A 174 -18.14 -8.04 -5.89
C GLN A 174 -18.58 -6.95 -6.87
N LEU A 175 -18.14 -5.71 -6.65
CA LEU A 175 -18.45 -4.60 -7.56
C LEU A 175 -17.75 -4.78 -8.91
N ALA A 176 -16.50 -5.24 -8.92
CA ALA A 176 -15.80 -5.54 -10.17
C ALA A 176 -16.49 -6.62 -11.02
N GLN A 177 -17.16 -7.58 -10.37
CA GLN A 177 -17.91 -8.63 -11.06
C GLN A 177 -19.24 -8.15 -11.66
N LYS A 178 -19.76 -7.03 -11.17
CA LYS A 178 -20.99 -6.43 -11.70
C LYS A 178 -20.74 -5.58 -12.96
N TYR A 179 -19.52 -5.01 -13.11
CA TYR A 179 -19.10 -4.29 -14.31
C TYR A 179 -18.80 -5.25 -15.48
#